data_177cdbce4d684d0a3020ada4609b2760
#
_entry.id   177cdbce4d684d0a3020ada4609b2760
#
_cell.length_a   1.000
_cell.length_b   1.000
_cell.length_c   1.000
_cell.angle_alpha   90.00
_cell.angle_beta   90.00
_cell.angle_gamma   90.00
#
_symmetry.space_group_name_H-M   'P 1'
#
loop_
_entity.id
_entity.type
_entity.pdbx_description
1 polymer ?
#
loop_
_entity_poly.entity_id
_entity_poly.type
_entity_poly.pdbx_seq_one_letter_code
_entity_poly.pdbx_strand_id
1 'polypeptide(L)'
;MADALADAAPLLTFPSGDAFCAARLFLPSLASRNLPCVVLANGFSGTMDWIVPDFAARFADAGIAALVFDYRHLGQSPGEPRQLVDVRRQREDLRAAIAFCRRHPALDPGRIALWGTSLGGSHVVEVAAADSGIAAVVCNMPALDALRGANVQAKLARAGMGRAPLARTSLRLLAAALWDAVRGAYDAAPRYLAVYGDPGRAFFTDPALAERFRAAEAGAPTWRNRVAARFLLQAPRYRAGTLGRMAAPVLFTLADDDVEVSAAFIRDVAAESPRSEVREYPGGHFDLYHGARFEEVAADQAAFLRRVLLAEGRPT
;
A
#
# COMPACT_ATOMS: atom_id res chain seq x y z
N MET A 1 -10.66 1.98 -19.35
CA MET A 1 -10.37 0.54 -19.51
C MET A 1 -10.24 -0.15 -18.16
N ALA A 2 -9.58 0.46 -17.17
CA ALA A 2 -9.51 -0.06 -15.80
C ALA A 2 -10.88 -0.15 -15.10
N ASP A 3 -11.77 0.83 -15.27
CA ASP A 3 -13.13 0.81 -14.72
C ASP A 3 -13.94 -0.41 -15.22
N ALA A 4 -13.82 -0.74 -16.51
CA ALA A 4 -14.51 -1.91 -17.08
C ALA A 4 -13.95 -3.24 -16.56
N LEU A 5 -12.65 -3.30 -16.21
CA LEU A 5 -12.02 -4.50 -15.63
C LEU A 5 -12.31 -4.63 -14.13
N ALA A 6 -12.39 -3.51 -13.39
CA ALA A 6 -12.80 -3.52 -11.99
C ALA A 6 -14.23 -4.03 -11.81
N ASP A 7 -15.14 -3.69 -12.74
CA ASP A 7 -16.50 -4.21 -12.77
C ASP A 7 -16.58 -5.67 -13.25
N ALA A 8 -15.60 -6.14 -14.03
CA ALA A 8 -15.58 -7.51 -14.56
C ALA A 8 -15.09 -8.56 -13.54
N ALA A 9 -14.30 -8.18 -12.53
CA ALA A 9 -13.86 -9.10 -11.47
C ALA A 9 -14.92 -9.21 -10.36
N PRO A 10 -15.50 -10.39 -10.11
CA PRO A 10 -16.55 -10.55 -9.12
C PRO A 10 -16.07 -10.18 -7.72
N LEU A 11 -16.98 -9.61 -6.91
CA LEU A 11 -16.72 -9.36 -5.50
C LEU A 11 -16.64 -10.70 -4.74
N LEU A 12 -15.54 -10.86 -4.04
CA LEU A 12 -15.24 -12.01 -3.19
C LEU A 12 -15.09 -11.55 -1.74
N THR A 13 -15.13 -12.48 -0.81
CA THR A 13 -14.81 -12.23 0.59
C THR A 13 -13.91 -13.32 1.14
N PHE A 14 -13.05 -12.98 2.09
CA PHE A 14 -12.28 -13.95 2.87
C PHE A 14 -12.28 -13.58 4.35
N PRO A 15 -12.24 -14.58 5.26
CA PRO A 15 -12.23 -14.32 6.70
C PRO A 15 -10.93 -13.69 7.14
N SER A 16 -11.00 -12.70 8.04
CA SER A 16 -9.86 -12.06 8.69
C SER A 16 -10.21 -11.69 10.13
N GLY A 17 -9.55 -12.33 11.09
CA GLY A 17 -9.85 -12.15 12.50
C GLY A 17 -11.30 -12.51 12.83
N ASP A 18 -12.00 -11.57 13.41
CA ASP A 18 -13.41 -11.64 13.80
C ASP A 18 -14.40 -11.17 12.71
N ALA A 19 -13.90 -10.85 11.53
CA ALA A 19 -14.67 -10.30 10.41
C ALA A 19 -14.25 -10.94 9.08
N PHE A 20 -14.52 -10.24 7.98
CA PHE A 20 -14.05 -10.59 6.64
C PHE A 20 -13.49 -9.37 5.91
N CYS A 21 -12.71 -9.62 4.86
CA CYS A 21 -12.29 -8.61 3.91
C CYS A 21 -12.98 -8.82 2.57
N ALA A 22 -13.44 -7.73 1.96
CA ALA A 22 -13.92 -7.71 0.59
C ALA A 22 -12.74 -7.67 -0.38
N ALA A 23 -12.82 -8.40 -1.49
CA ALA A 23 -11.74 -8.54 -2.45
C ALA A 23 -12.25 -8.71 -3.88
N ARG A 24 -11.36 -8.49 -4.86
CA ARG A 24 -11.56 -8.86 -6.27
C ARG A 24 -10.32 -9.58 -6.78
N LEU A 25 -10.52 -10.66 -7.51
CA LEU A 25 -9.45 -11.45 -8.12
C LEU A 25 -9.44 -11.25 -9.64
N PHE A 26 -8.40 -10.57 -10.12
CA PHE A 26 -8.14 -10.38 -11.54
C PHE A 26 -7.41 -11.61 -12.06
N LEU A 27 -7.97 -12.25 -13.07
CA LEU A 27 -7.39 -13.43 -13.68
C LEU A 27 -6.88 -13.11 -15.11
N PRO A 28 -5.77 -13.71 -15.54
CA PRO A 28 -5.35 -13.64 -16.94
C PRO A 28 -6.44 -14.16 -17.88
N SER A 29 -6.60 -13.54 -19.05
CA SER A 29 -7.65 -13.88 -20.02
C SER A 29 -7.53 -15.32 -20.57
N LEU A 30 -6.33 -15.88 -20.61
CA LEU A 30 -6.05 -17.28 -20.96
C LEU A 30 -5.85 -18.13 -19.70
N ALA A 31 -6.71 -17.97 -18.72
CA ALA A 31 -6.57 -18.59 -17.42
C ALA A 31 -6.52 -20.13 -17.49
N SER A 32 -5.37 -20.67 -17.13
CA SER A 32 -5.18 -22.08 -16.77
C SER A 32 -5.31 -22.25 -15.26
N ARG A 33 -5.19 -23.48 -14.78
CA ARG A 33 -5.02 -23.75 -13.34
C ARG A 33 -3.56 -23.48 -12.94
N ASN A 34 -3.34 -23.38 -11.63
CA ASN A 34 -1.99 -23.23 -11.07
C ASN A 34 -1.33 -21.90 -11.44
N LEU A 35 -2.08 -20.80 -11.36
CA LEU A 35 -1.60 -19.46 -11.71
C LEU A 35 -0.75 -18.87 -10.57
N PRO A 36 0.39 -18.21 -10.88
CA PRO A 36 1.04 -17.36 -9.89
C PRO A 36 0.11 -16.20 -9.53
N CYS A 37 0.21 -15.70 -8.30
CA CYS A 37 -0.64 -14.62 -7.84
C CYS A 37 0.17 -13.55 -7.12
N VAL A 38 -0.20 -12.29 -7.34
CA VAL A 38 0.28 -11.16 -6.55
C VAL A 38 -0.87 -10.60 -5.71
N VAL A 39 -0.64 -10.42 -4.40
CA VAL A 39 -1.58 -9.78 -3.46
C VAL A 39 -1.19 -8.32 -3.32
N LEU A 40 -2.12 -7.40 -3.63
CA LEU A 40 -1.87 -5.97 -3.61
C LEU A 40 -2.34 -5.34 -2.29
N ALA A 41 -1.39 -4.79 -1.55
CA ALA A 41 -1.58 -4.08 -0.29
C ALA A 41 -1.65 -2.57 -0.53
N ASN A 42 -2.81 -1.99 -0.33
CA ASN A 42 -3.06 -0.57 -0.58
C ASN A 42 -2.30 0.34 0.39
N GLY A 43 -2.10 1.59 -0.01
CA GLY A 43 -1.49 2.65 0.79
C GLY A 43 -2.43 3.18 1.88
N PHE A 44 -1.99 4.29 2.49
CA PHE A 44 -2.73 4.96 3.57
C PHE A 44 -4.15 5.33 3.16
N SER A 45 -5.13 4.84 3.89
CA SER A 45 -6.58 5.01 3.66
C SER A 45 -7.10 4.50 2.31
N GLY A 46 -6.26 3.92 1.46
CA GLY A 46 -6.66 3.46 0.14
C GLY A 46 -7.67 2.31 0.20
N THR A 47 -8.59 2.29 -0.77
CA THR A 47 -9.60 1.26 -0.97
C THR A 47 -9.33 0.49 -2.26
N MET A 48 -9.89 -0.70 -2.42
CA MET A 48 -9.62 -1.57 -3.57
C MET A 48 -10.14 -1.01 -4.91
N ASP A 49 -10.93 0.05 -4.88
CA ASP A 49 -11.42 0.78 -6.04
C ASP A 49 -10.55 2.00 -6.41
N TRP A 50 -9.42 2.23 -5.69
CA TRP A 50 -8.52 3.34 -5.95
C TRP A 50 -7.09 2.85 -6.23
N ILE A 51 -6.51 3.26 -7.37
CA ILE A 51 -5.11 2.99 -7.80
C ILE A 51 -4.83 1.49 -8.09
N VAL A 52 -5.05 0.61 -7.12
CA VAL A 52 -4.64 -0.79 -7.21
C VAL A 52 -5.29 -1.60 -8.33
N PRO A 53 -6.53 -1.30 -8.81
CA PRO A 53 -7.10 -2.01 -9.96
C PRO A 53 -6.28 -1.88 -11.25
N ASP A 54 -5.68 -0.70 -11.48
CA ASP A 54 -4.88 -0.46 -12.68
C ASP A 54 -3.62 -1.35 -12.69
N PHE A 55 -2.93 -1.44 -11.55
CA PHE A 55 -1.80 -2.37 -11.38
C PHE A 55 -2.24 -3.83 -11.51
N ALA A 56 -3.35 -4.20 -10.87
CA ALA A 56 -3.88 -5.57 -10.94
C ALA A 56 -4.19 -5.99 -12.38
N ALA A 57 -4.78 -5.11 -13.18
CA ALA A 57 -5.04 -5.35 -14.60
C ALA A 57 -3.73 -5.59 -15.37
N ARG A 58 -2.70 -4.75 -15.18
CA ARG A 58 -1.39 -4.93 -15.83
C ARG A 58 -0.71 -6.25 -15.45
N PHE A 59 -0.84 -6.67 -14.20
CA PHE A 59 -0.31 -7.97 -13.78
C PHE A 59 -1.10 -9.14 -14.36
N ALA A 60 -2.44 -9.03 -14.46
CA ALA A 60 -3.27 -10.02 -15.13
C ALA A 60 -2.94 -10.14 -16.63
N ASP A 61 -2.76 -9.02 -17.33
CA ASP A 61 -2.30 -8.98 -18.73
C ASP A 61 -0.91 -9.62 -18.89
N ALA A 62 -0.09 -9.55 -17.85
CA ALA A 62 1.24 -10.17 -17.81
C ALA A 62 1.23 -11.67 -17.46
N GLY A 63 0.05 -12.29 -17.29
CA GLY A 63 -0.11 -13.71 -16.97
C GLY A 63 -0.04 -14.04 -15.48
N ILE A 64 -0.18 -13.07 -14.60
CA ILE A 64 -0.10 -13.21 -13.13
C ILE A 64 -1.46 -12.82 -12.55
N ALA A 65 -2.14 -13.72 -11.86
CA ALA A 65 -3.36 -13.38 -11.12
C ALA A 65 -3.07 -12.30 -10.08
N ALA A 66 -4.03 -11.40 -9.85
CA ALA A 66 -3.83 -10.29 -8.93
C ALA A 66 -5.04 -10.15 -7.99
N LEU A 67 -4.80 -10.24 -6.67
CA LEU A 67 -5.82 -10.04 -5.65
C LEU A 67 -5.72 -8.62 -5.10
N VAL A 68 -6.78 -7.83 -5.27
CA VAL A 68 -6.98 -6.55 -4.57
C VAL A 68 -8.01 -6.73 -3.48
N PHE A 69 -7.87 -6.03 -2.36
CA PHE A 69 -8.80 -6.16 -1.24
C PHE A 69 -8.88 -4.87 -0.42
N ASP A 70 -9.99 -4.71 0.28
CA ASP A 70 -10.16 -3.69 1.30
C ASP A 70 -9.75 -4.23 2.66
N TYR A 71 -8.93 -3.47 3.39
CA TYR A 71 -8.69 -3.75 4.80
C TYR A 71 -9.97 -3.60 5.61
N ARG A 72 -10.12 -4.33 6.71
CA ARG A 72 -11.20 -4.10 7.68
C ARG A 72 -11.31 -2.61 8.02
N HIS A 73 -12.52 -2.11 8.24
CA HIS A 73 -12.86 -0.71 8.50
C HIS A 73 -12.82 0.23 7.28
N LEU A 74 -12.33 -0.22 6.11
CA LEU A 74 -12.22 0.56 4.88
C LEU A 74 -13.09 -0.01 3.76
N GLY A 75 -13.41 0.83 2.77
CA GLY A 75 -14.10 0.43 1.54
C GLY A 75 -15.35 -0.42 1.78
N GLN A 76 -15.41 -1.57 1.10
CA GLN A 76 -16.49 -2.56 1.19
C GLN A 76 -16.29 -3.59 2.32
N SER A 77 -15.13 -3.63 2.96
CA SER A 77 -14.91 -4.45 4.15
C SER A 77 -15.63 -3.88 5.35
N PRO A 78 -16.25 -4.72 6.20
CA PRO A 78 -16.91 -4.27 7.42
C PRO A 78 -15.90 -3.82 8.49
N GLY A 79 -16.41 -3.40 9.61
CA GLY A 79 -15.68 -3.00 10.80
C GLY A 79 -16.05 -1.59 11.25
N GLU A 80 -16.33 -1.49 12.55
CA GLU A 80 -16.56 -0.22 13.23
C GLU A 80 -15.41 0.04 14.22
N PRO A 81 -15.03 1.31 14.40
CA PRO A 81 -15.48 2.47 13.65
C PRO A 81 -14.97 2.46 12.21
N ARG A 82 -15.71 3.06 11.27
CA ARG A 82 -15.27 3.22 9.88
C ARG A 82 -14.02 4.12 9.79
N GLN A 83 -13.23 3.91 8.74
CA GLN A 83 -12.02 4.70 8.45
C GLN A 83 -10.95 4.61 9.56
N LEU A 84 -10.88 3.47 10.22
CA LEU A 84 -9.81 3.14 11.15
C LEU A 84 -8.65 2.48 10.38
N VAL A 85 -7.50 3.12 10.39
CA VAL A 85 -6.24 2.53 9.91
C VAL A 85 -5.48 2.01 11.13
N ASP A 86 -5.47 0.70 11.30
CA ASP A 86 -4.73 -0.01 12.34
C ASP A 86 -3.67 -0.88 11.68
N VAL A 87 -2.40 -0.52 11.83
CA VAL A 87 -1.27 -1.17 11.16
C VAL A 87 -1.18 -2.66 11.50
N ARG A 88 -1.49 -3.04 12.74
CA ARG A 88 -1.46 -4.45 13.16
C ARG A 88 -2.57 -5.24 12.48
N ARG A 89 -3.81 -4.73 12.52
CA ARG A 89 -4.97 -5.36 11.87
C ARG A 89 -4.79 -5.42 10.35
N GLN A 90 -4.26 -4.39 9.72
CA GLN A 90 -3.98 -4.41 8.28
C GLN A 90 -2.96 -5.49 7.88
N ARG A 91 -1.94 -5.73 8.72
CA ARG A 91 -1.01 -6.85 8.52
C ARG A 91 -1.66 -8.22 8.76
N GLU A 92 -2.63 -8.32 9.67
CA GLU A 92 -3.45 -9.53 9.85
C GLU A 92 -4.31 -9.78 8.60
N ASP A 93 -4.95 -8.74 8.06
CA ASP A 93 -5.75 -8.81 6.83
C ASP A 93 -4.91 -9.25 5.62
N LEU A 94 -3.68 -8.72 5.48
CA LEU A 94 -2.76 -9.14 4.43
C LEU A 94 -2.37 -10.63 4.57
N ARG A 95 -2.11 -11.13 5.79
CA ARG A 95 -1.86 -12.56 6.01
C ARG A 95 -3.09 -13.42 5.68
N ALA A 96 -4.28 -12.93 5.99
CA ALA A 96 -5.52 -13.61 5.63
C ALA A 96 -5.73 -13.65 4.11
N ALA A 97 -5.40 -12.58 3.39
CA ALA A 97 -5.41 -12.53 1.92
C ALA A 97 -4.42 -13.54 1.30
N ILE A 98 -3.21 -13.64 1.84
CA ILE A 98 -2.20 -14.64 1.42
C ILE A 98 -2.75 -16.06 1.66
N ALA A 99 -3.32 -16.31 2.83
CA ALA A 99 -3.90 -17.61 3.16
C ALA A 99 -5.11 -17.96 2.27
N PHE A 100 -5.91 -16.97 1.87
CA PHE A 100 -6.97 -17.14 0.88
C PHE A 100 -6.40 -17.56 -0.48
N CYS A 101 -5.40 -16.84 -1.00
CA CYS A 101 -4.75 -17.17 -2.27
C CYS A 101 -4.13 -18.58 -2.26
N ARG A 102 -3.48 -18.99 -1.18
CA ARG A 102 -2.89 -20.32 -1.04
C ARG A 102 -3.91 -21.46 -1.08
N ARG A 103 -5.17 -21.19 -0.74
CA ARG A 103 -6.27 -22.19 -0.78
C ARG A 103 -7.13 -22.09 -2.05
N HIS A 104 -6.94 -21.06 -2.86
CA HIS A 104 -7.78 -20.82 -4.03
C HIS A 104 -7.44 -21.83 -5.16
N PRO A 105 -8.43 -22.56 -5.72
CA PRO A 105 -8.18 -23.69 -6.63
C PRO A 105 -7.53 -23.34 -7.98
N ALA A 106 -7.61 -22.08 -8.39
CA ALA A 106 -6.98 -21.60 -9.62
C ALA A 106 -5.52 -21.15 -9.42
N LEU A 107 -5.07 -20.93 -8.18
CA LEU A 107 -3.79 -20.33 -7.87
C LEU A 107 -2.75 -21.35 -7.40
N ASP A 108 -1.48 -21.03 -7.63
CA ASP A 108 -0.34 -21.81 -7.13
C ASP A 108 0.10 -21.31 -5.75
N PRO A 109 -0.06 -22.10 -4.69
CA PRO A 109 0.31 -21.69 -3.33
C PRO A 109 1.80 -21.42 -3.15
N GLY A 110 2.66 -21.98 -4.00
CA GLY A 110 4.12 -21.78 -4.00
C GLY A 110 4.57 -20.55 -4.77
N ARG A 111 3.68 -19.90 -5.53
CA ARG A 111 4.00 -18.74 -6.37
C ARG A 111 3.16 -17.50 -6.00
N ILE A 112 3.12 -17.19 -4.69
CA ILE A 112 2.46 -15.99 -4.18
C ILE A 112 3.48 -14.87 -3.99
N ALA A 113 3.27 -13.75 -4.67
CA ALA A 113 4.02 -12.51 -4.51
C ALA A 113 3.20 -11.47 -3.74
N LEU A 114 3.87 -10.48 -3.18
CA LEU A 114 3.25 -9.31 -2.55
C LEU A 114 3.62 -8.05 -3.32
N TRP A 115 2.66 -7.16 -3.46
CA TRP A 115 2.85 -5.80 -3.95
C TRP A 115 2.30 -4.84 -2.90
N GLY A 116 3.06 -3.82 -2.54
CA GLY A 116 2.58 -2.84 -1.58
C GLY A 116 3.01 -1.43 -1.94
N THR A 117 2.07 -0.49 -1.88
CA THR A 117 2.37 0.92 -2.14
C THR A 117 2.31 1.76 -0.87
N SER A 118 3.22 2.71 -0.72
CA SER A 118 3.27 3.65 0.41
C SER A 118 3.18 2.89 1.76
N LEU A 119 2.17 3.10 2.58
CA LEU A 119 1.95 2.36 3.82
C LEU A 119 1.86 0.84 3.59
N GLY A 120 1.22 0.40 2.50
CA GLY A 120 1.17 -1.01 2.10
C GLY A 120 2.55 -1.62 1.86
N GLY A 121 3.51 -0.82 1.41
CA GLY A 121 4.91 -1.22 1.29
C GLY A 121 5.53 -1.64 2.63
N SER A 122 5.20 -0.95 3.73
CA SER A 122 5.63 -1.38 5.07
C SER A 122 4.99 -2.70 5.50
N HIS A 123 3.75 -2.93 5.09
CA HIS A 123 3.04 -4.18 5.44
C HIS A 123 3.64 -5.37 4.71
N VAL A 124 3.90 -5.25 3.40
CA VAL A 124 4.45 -6.37 2.62
C VAL A 124 5.86 -6.73 3.05
N VAL A 125 6.71 -5.75 3.40
CA VAL A 125 8.06 -6.01 3.93
C VAL A 125 8.00 -6.78 5.25
N GLU A 126 7.18 -6.34 6.20
CA GLU A 126 7.05 -6.98 7.52
C GLU A 126 6.42 -8.39 7.43
N VAL A 127 5.44 -8.56 6.55
CA VAL A 127 4.79 -9.87 6.37
C VAL A 127 5.71 -10.84 5.66
N ALA A 128 6.39 -10.42 4.59
CA ALA A 128 7.32 -11.26 3.85
C ALA A 128 8.57 -11.62 4.66
N ALA A 129 9.03 -10.75 5.55
CA ALA A 129 10.15 -11.07 6.46
C ALA A 129 9.80 -12.18 7.48
N ALA A 130 8.51 -12.43 7.71
CA ALA A 130 8.00 -13.46 8.62
C ALA A 130 7.44 -14.70 7.88
N ASP A 131 7.40 -14.68 6.54
CA ASP A 131 6.81 -15.75 5.72
C ASP A 131 7.76 -16.10 4.56
N SER A 132 8.59 -17.12 4.74
CA SER A 132 9.55 -17.59 3.74
C SER A 132 8.91 -18.20 2.48
N GLY A 133 7.61 -18.47 2.50
CA GLY A 133 6.84 -18.96 1.35
C GLY A 133 6.40 -17.84 0.38
N ILE A 134 6.75 -16.58 0.63
CA ILE A 134 6.53 -15.49 -0.33
C ILE A 134 7.59 -15.56 -1.42
N ALA A 135 7.14 -15.58 -2.68
CA ALA A 135 7.99 -15.78 -3.83
C ALA A 135 8.71 -14.51 -4.32
N ALA A 136 8.06 -13.36 -4.21
CA ALA A 136 8.61 -12.05 -4.61
C ALA A 136 7.89 -10.91 -3.86
N VAL A 137 8.54 -9.75 -3.76
CA VAL A 137 7.95 -8.55 -3.18
C VAL A 137 8.21 -7.35 -4.10
N VAL A 138 7.17 -6.54 -4.34
CA VAL A 138 7.27 -5.23 -5.00
C VAL A 138 6.87 -4.16 -4.00
N CYS A 139 7.73 -3.20 -3.78
CA CYS A 139 7.54 -2.05 -2.91
C CYS A 139 7.47 -0.77 -3.74
N ASN A 140 6.27 -0.26 -3.96
CA ASN A 140 6.03 0.95 -4.74
C ASN A 140 6.02 2.16 -3.80
N MET A 141 7.06 3.00 -3.84
CA MET A 141 7.25 4.17 -2.95
C MET A 141 6.93 3.86 -1.47
N PRO A 142 7.59 2.86 -0.84
CA PRO A 142 7.15 2.33 0.44
C PRO A 142 7.42 3.27 1.61
N ALA A 143 6.40 3.54 2.42
CA ALA A 143 6.52 4.29 3.67
C ALA A 143 6.94 3.35 4.82
N LEU A 144 8.23 2.97 4.87
CA LEU A 144 8.74 1.98 5.82
C LEU A 144 8.90 2.51 7.25
N ASP A 145 9.25 3.79 7.40
CA ASP A 145 9.47 4.41 8.71
C ASP A 145 8.94 5.85 8.72
N ALA A 146 7.98 6.12 9.59
CA ALA A 146 7.32 7.43 9.64
C ALA A 146 8.21 8.57 10.15
N LEU A 147 9.33 8.28 10.81
CA LEU A 147 10.26 9.31 11.29
C LEU A 147 11.51 9.42 10.41
N ARG A 148 12.19 8.31 10.13
CA ARG A 148 13.43 8.32 9.35
C ARG A 148 13.16 8.38 7.85
N GLY A 149 12.05 7.79 7.40
CA GLY A 149 11.64 7.73 6.00
C GLY A 149 10.81 8.94 5.54
N ALA A 150 10.44 9.86 6.42
CA ALA A 150 9.71 11.07 6.05
C ALA A 150 10.67 12.13 5.49
N ASN A 151 10.35 12.71 4.33
CA ASN A 151 11.13 13.79 3.74
C ASN A 151 10.68 15.16 4.29
N VAL A 152 10.94 15.39 5.60
CA VAL A 152 10.49 16.59 6.33
C VAL A 152 11.04 17.88 5.70
N GLN A 153 12.30 17.87 5.21
CA GLN A 153 12.91 19.04 4.58
C GLN A 153 12.20 19.40 3.28
N ALA A 154 11.92 18.43 2.42
CA ALA A 154 11.20 18.66 1.18
C ALA A 154 9.76 19.13 1.43
N LYS A 155 9.07 18.54 2.43
CA LYS A 155 7.74 19.01 2.86
C LYS A 155 7.75 20.46 3.31
N LEU A 156 8.74 20.88 4.10
CA LEU A 156 8.89 22.26 4.55
C LEU A 156 9.13 23.22 3.38
N ALA A 157 10.05 22.84 2.49
CA ALA A 157 10.39 23.67 1.33
C ALA A 157 9.17 23.87 0.41
N ARG A 158 8.44 22.79 0.11
CA ARG A 158 7.26 22.82 -0.77
C ARG A 158 6.08 23.56 -0.14
N ALA A 159 5.86 23.41 1.15
CA ALA A 159 4.81 24.12 1.87
C ALA A 159 5.11 25.60 2.14
N GLY A 160 6.31 26.09 1.86
CA GLY A 160 6.74 27.45 2.21
C GLY A 160 6.66 27.76 3.69
N MET A 161 6.66 26.73 4.56
CA MET A 161 6.44 26.87 6.00
C MET A 161 7.76 26.91 6.78
N GLY A 162 7.84 27.83 7.72
CA GLY A 162 8.93 27.86 8.69
C GLY A 162 8.81 26.73 9.76
N ARG A 163 9.88 26.57 10.55
CA ARG A 163 9.92 25.52 11.62
C ARG A 163 8.84 25.68 12.70
N ALA A 164 8.49 26.94 13.08
CA ALA A 164 7.50 27.19 14.15
C ALA A 164 6.06 26.83 13.73
N PRO A 165 5.57 27.19 12.52
CA PRO A 165 4.29 26.68 12.01
C PRO A 165 4.24 25.16 11.91
N LEU A 166 5.32 24.50 11.48
CA LEU A 166 5.38 23.05 11.43
C LEU A 166 5.25 22.43 12.83
N ALA A 167 5.98 22.91 13.81
CA ALA A 167 5.91 22.41 15.19
C ALA A 167 4.47 22.55 15.76
N ARG A 168 3.81 23.69 15.50
CA ARG A 168 2.41 23.89 15.89
C ARG A 168 1.46 22.91 15.19
N THR A 169 1.66 22.67 13.90
CA THR A 169 0.88 21.71 13.12
C THR A 169 1.07 20.30 13.67
N SER A 170 2.32 19.87 13.88
CA SER A 170 2.65 18.55 14.43
C SER A 170 2.03 18.36 15.84
N LEU A 171 2.09 19.39 16.70
CA LEU A 171 1.49 19.33 18.04
C LEU A 171 -0.04 19.18 17.97
N ARG A 172 -0.71 19.87 17.05
CA ARG A 172 -2.16 19.74 16.85
C ARG A 172 -2.54 18.34 16.39
N LEU A 173 -1.79 17.78 15.43
CA LEU A 173 -2.02 16.43 14.94
C LEU A 173 -1.79 15.38 16.04
N LEU A 174 -0.72 15.54 16.83
CA LEU A 174 -0.44 14.67 17.97
C LEU A 174 -1.54 14.76 19.04
N ALA A 175 -1.99 15.97 19.39
CA ALA A 175 -3.09 16.15 20.33
C ALA A 175 -4.39 15.50 19.83
N ALA A 176 -4.69 15.61 18.52
CA ALA A 176 -5.84 14.95 17.91
C ALA A 176 -5.71 13.41 17.99
N ALA A 177 -4.50 12.88 17.77
CA ALA A 177 -4.25 11.44 17.83
C ALA A 177 -4.37 10.89 19.25
N LEU A 178 -3.80 11.58 20.24
CA LEU A 178 -3.92 11.20 21.67
C LEU A 178 -5.37 11.25 22.13
N TRP A 179 -6.09 12.32 21.78
CA TRP A 179 -7.52 12.43 22.09
C TRP A 179 -8.35 11.32 21.44
N ASP A 180 -8.05 10.99 20.17
CA ASP A 180 -8.71 9.89 19.48
C ASP A 180 -8.39 8.53 20.11
N ALA A 181 -7.16 8.32 20.57
CA ALA A 181 -6.79 7.10 21.28
C ALA A 181 -7.57 6.94 22.60
N VAL A 182 -7.71 8.02 23.37
CA VAL A 182 -8.57 8.01 24.57
C VAL A 182 -10.01 7.69 24.23
N ARG A 183 -10.58 8.35 23.22
CA ARG A 183 -11.95 8.05 22.74
C ARG A 183 -12.12 6.58 22.36
N GLY A 184 -11.13 6.01 21.67
CA GLY A 184 -11.17 4.61 21.28
C GLY A 184 -11.09 3.62 22.43
N ALA A 185 -10.42 3.99 23.53
CA ALA A 185 -10.37 3.16 24.74
C ALA A 185 -11.74 3.10 25.48
N TYR A 186 -12.63 4.02 25.19
CA TYR A 186 -13.99 4.09 25.73
C TYR A 186 -15.06 3.82 24.66
N ASP A 187 -14.73 3.18 23.55
CA ASP A 187 -15.62 2.88 22.44
C ASP A 187 -16.40 4.09 21.89
N ALA A 188 -15.86 5.30 22.11
CA ALA A 188 -16.46 6.53 21.62
C ALA A 188 -16.10 6.78 20.15
N ALA A 189 -16.98 7.50 19.45
CA ALA A 189 -16.79 7.83 18.03
C ALA A 189 -15.42 8.48 17.77
N PRO A 190 -14.68 8.09 16.69
CA PRO A 190 -13.33 8.59 16.44
C PRO A 190 -13.26 10.10 16.23
N ARG A 191 -12.10 10.65 16.57
CA ARG A 191 -11.68 11.95 16.07
C ARG A 191 -11.05 11.74 14.70
N TYR A 192 -11.73 12.16 13.63
CA TYR A 192 -11.20 12.06 12.28
C TYR A 192 -10.32 13.26 11.91
N LEU A 193 -9.28 12.99 11.12
CA LEU A 193 -8.50 13.94 10.33
C LEU A 193 -8.77 13.69 8.87
N ALA A 194 -8.69 14.72 8.03
CA ALA A 194 -8.75 14.54 6.60
C ALA A 194 -7.50 13.82 6.08
N VAL A 195 -7.63 13.04 5.01
CA VAL A 195 -6.48 12.46 4.30
C VAL A 195 -5.72 13.58 3.60
N TYR A 196 -6.40 14.43 2.84
CA TYR A 196 -5.83 15.64 2.26
C TYR A 196 -6.64 16.89 2.64
N GLY A 197 -5.96 18.02 2.74
CA GLY A 197 -6.58 19.29 3.10
C GLY A 197 -5.61 20.25 3.79
N ASP A 198 -6.14 21.10 4.67
CA ASP A 198 -5.36 22.16 5.34
C ASP A 198 -4.34 21.63 6.34
N PRO A 199 -3.20 22.33 6.51
CA PRO A 199 -2.20 22.02 7.53
C PRO A 199 -2.79 21.98 8.96
N GLY A 200 -2.47 20.89 9.69
CA GLY A 200 -2.96 20.64 11.05
C GLY A 200 -4.39 20.07 11.13
N ARG A 201 -5.01 19.78 9.99
CA ARG A 201 -6.31 19.11 9.87
C ARG A 201 -6.27 17.91 8.93
N ALA A 202 -5.20 17.78 8.15
CA ALA A 202 -5.01 16.71 7.16
C ALA A 202 -3.60 16.13 7.24
N PHE A 203 -3.45 14.91 6.67
CA PHE A 203 -2.15 14.22 6.54
C PHE A 203 -1.34 14.75 5.36
N PHE A 204 -1.97 14.89 4.18
CA PHE A 204 -1.38 15.47 2.98
C PHE A 204 -1.88 16.90 2.82
N THR A 205 -0.95 17.84 2.72
CA THR A 205 -1.25 19.27 2.74
C THR A 205 -0.67 20.04 1.55
N ASP A 206 -0.08 19.34 0.58
CA ASP A 206 0.39 19.96 -0.66
C ASP A 206 -0.81 20.35 -1.54
N PRO A 207 -1.03 21.66 -1.81
CA PRO A 207 -2.14 22.09 -2.66
C PRO A 207 -2.14 21.49 -4.07
N ALA A 208 -0.97 21.13 -4.60
CA ALA A 208 -0.85 20.47 -5.91
C ALA A 208 -1.53 19.08 -5.95
N LEU A 209 -1.73 18.45 -4.81
CA LEU A 209 -2.40 17.15 -4.70
C LEU A 209 -3.94 17.26 -4.67
N ALA A 210 -4.51 18.46 -4.44
CA ALA A 210 -5.94 18.63 -4.23
C ALA A 210 -6.79 18.16 -5.43
N GLU A 211 -6.33 18.41 -6.65
CA GLU A 211 -7.02 17.97 -7.86
C GLU A 211 -6.99 16.44 -8.00
N ARG A 212 -5.84 15.81 -7.71
CA ARG A 212 -5.66 14.36 -7.75
C ARG A 212 -6.54 13.64 -6.74
N PHE A 213 -6.63 14.16 -5.51
CA PHE A 213 -7.50 13.59 -4.49
C PHE A 213 -8.98 13.78 -4.82
N ARG A 214 -9.38 14.90 -5.43
CA ARG A 214 -10.75 15.09 -5.93
C ARG A 214 -11.10 14.13 -7.07
N ALA A 215 -10.16 13.89 -8.00
CA ALA A 215 -10.33 12.90 -9.04
C ALA A 215 -10.45 11.49 -8.47
N ALA A 216 -9.65 11.17 -7.43
CA ALA A 216 -9.75 9.91 -6.71
C ALA A 216 -11.11 9.74 -6.00
N GLU A 217 -11.63 10.77 -5.34
CA GLU A 217 -12.98 10.73 -4.73
C GLU A 217 -14.08 10.46 -5.77
N ALA A 218 -13.94 11.03 -6.97
CA ALA A 218 -14.89 10.82 -8.05
C ALA A 218 -14.80 9.40 -8.66
N GLY A 219 -13.59 8.84 -8.77
CA GLY A 219 -13.33 7.53 -9.39
C GLY A 219 -13.39 6.35 -8.42
N ALA A 220 -13.33 6.57 -7.11
CA ALA A 220 -13.32 5.54 -6.07
C ALA A 220 -14.49 5.76 -5.07
N PRO A 221 -15.68 5.27 -5.40
CA PRO A 221 -16.91 5.57 -4.65
C PRO A 221 -16.89 5.06 -3.20
N THR A 222 -16.03 4.11 -2.85
CA THR A 222 -15.93 3.62 -1.47
C THR A 222 -14.89 4.37 -0.63
N TRP A 223 -13.96 5.10 -1.26
CA TRP A 223 -12.95 5.90 -0.56
C TRP A 223 -13.58 7.12 0.16
N ARG A 224 -12.97 7.51 1.28
CA ARG A 224 -13.45 8.68 2.07
C ARG A 224 -12.26 9.52 2.51
N ASN A 225 -12.35 10.83 2.33
CA ASN A 225 -11.32 11.80 2.75
C ASN A 225 -11.30 11.99 4.27
N ARG A 226 -11.15 10.92 5.04
CA ARG A 226 -11.00 10.96 6.49
C ARG A 226 -10.38 9.68 7.03
N VAL A 227 -9.62 9.79 8.11
CA VAL A 227 -9.04 8.65 8.86
C VAL A 227 -9.05 8.98 10.35
N ALA A 228 -9.28 7.98 11.21
CA ALA A 228 -9.17 8.10 12.66
C ALA A 228 -7.76 8.56 13.05
N ALA A 229 -7.67 9.64 13.83
CA ALA A 229 -6.41 10.35 14.11
C ALA A 229 -5.38 9.49 14.85
N ARG A 230 -5.84 8.49 15.62
CA ARG A 230 -4.98 7.55 16.38
C ARG A 230 -3.98 6.78 15.53
N PHE A 231 -4.17 6.72 14.20
CA PHE A 231 -3.18 6.15 13.28
C PHE A 231 -1.77 6.74 13.50
N LEU A 232 -1.64 8.03 13.78
CA LEU A 232 -0.35 8.68 14.01
C LEU A 232 0.49 8.02 15.11
N LEU A 233 -0.16 7.39 16.10
CA LEU A 233 0.51 6.69 17.20
C LEU A 233 0.98 5.28 16.80
N GLN A 234 0.50 4.78 15.66
CA GLN A 234 0.78 3.44 15.14
C GLN A 234 1.55 3.49 13.80
N ALA A 235 1.97 4.68 13.37
CA ALA A 235 2.68 4.85 12.12
C ALA A 235 3.92 3.94 12.04
N PRO A 236 4.22 3.36 10.86
CA PRO A 236 5.21 2.31 10.72
C PRO A 236 6.60 2.73 11.18
N ARG A 237 7.37 1.76 11.68
CA ARG A 237 8.75 1.91 12.12
C ARG A 237 9.56 0.74 11.58
N TYR A 238 10.55 1.05 10.77
CA TYR A 238 11.43 0.04 10.20
C TYR A 238 12.47 -0.43 11.22
N ARG A 239 12.60 -1.73 11.37
CA ARG A 239 13.68 -2.35 12.16
C ARG A 239 14.81 -2.73 11.23
N ALA A 240 16.00 -2.18 11.48
CA ALA A 240 17.19 -2.52 10.71
C ALA A 240 17.40 -4.04 10.65
N GLY A 241 17.85 -4.54 9.51
CA GLY A 241 18.03 -5.96 9.24
C GLY A 241 16.73 -6.72 8.92
N THR A 242 15.55 -6.06 8.86
CA THR A 242 14.30 -6.74 8.44
C THR A 242 14.41 -7.26 7.02
N LEU A 243 14.90 -6.44 6.09
CA LEU A 243 15.06 -6.84 4.69
C LEU A 243 16.09 -7.95 4.50
N GLY A 244 17.17 -7.93 5.28
CA GLY A 244 18.22 -8.97 5.24
C GLY A 244 17.72 -10.37 5.63
N ARG A 245 16.60 -10.47 6.35
CA ARG A 245 15.98 -11.75 6.72
C ARG A 245 15.03 -12.32 5.66
N MET A 246 14.69 -11.53 4.65
CA MET A 246 13.75 -11.96 3.61
C MET A 246 14.42 -12.91 2.63
N ALA A 247 13.78 -14.06 2.37
CA ALA A 247 14.20 -15.00 1.34
C ALA A 247 13.80 -14.52 -0.06
N ALA A 248 12.69 -13.81 -0.17
CA ALA A 248 12.13 -13.31 -1.43
C ALA A 248 13.01 -12.19 -2.03
N PRO A 249 13.20 -12.16 -3.36
CA PRO A 249 13.72 -10.98 -4.03
C PRO A 249 12.74 -9.81 -3.93
N VAL A 250 13.27 -8.58 -3.86
CA VAL A 250 12.48 -7.36 -3.67
C VAL A 250 12.80 -6.35 -4.75
N LEU A 251 11.77 -5.79 -5.37
CA LEU A 251 11.87 -4.62 -6.24
C LEU A 251 11.33 -3.40 -5.51
N PHE A 252 12.15 -2.36 -5.37
CA PHE A 252 11.73 -1.01 -4.95
C PHE A 252 11.59 -0.13 -6.18
N THR A 253 10.43 0.50 -6.34
CA THR A 253 10.19 1.56 -7.32
C THR A 253 9.99 2.87 -6.58
N LEU A 254 10.80 3.89 -6.87
CA LEU A 254 10.88 5.14 -6.14
C LEU A 254 10.64 6.33 -7.07
N ALA A 255 10.08 7.39 -6.53
CA ALA A 255 10.00 8.68 -7.19
C ALA A 255 11.15 9.58 -6.70
N ASP A 256 11.86 10.24 -7.61
CA ASP A 256 13.07 11.02 -7.29
C ASP A 256 12.75 12.35 -6.59
N ASP A 257 11.56 12.93 -6.82
CA ASP A 257 11.03 14.14 -6.16
C ASP A 257 9.92 13.82 -5.14
N ASP A 258 10.02 12.65 -4.47
CA ASP A 258 9.05 12.25 -3.46
C ASP A 258 9.22 13.05 -2.18
N VAL A 259 8.21 13.88 -1.84
CA VAL A 259 8.19 14.67 -0.61
C VAL A 259 7.60 13.87 0.58
N GLU A 260 6.90 12.76 0.33
CA GLU A 260 6.29 11.94 1.36
C GLU A 260 7.25 10.89 1.89
N VAL A 261 8.02 10.26 0.99
CA VAL A 261 8.95 9.17 1.28
C VAL A 261 10.36 9.56 0.85
N SER A 262 11.34 9.38 1.71
CA SER A 262 12.75 9.63 1.39
C SER A 262 13.32 8.49 0.55
N ALA A 263 13.58 8.73 -0.72
CA ALA A 263 14.24 7.77 -1.61
C ALA A 263 15.63 7.36 -1.07
N ALA A 264 16.37 8.30 -0.46
CA ALA A 264 17.66 8.01 0.17
C ALA A 264 17.52 6.97 1.29
N PHE A 265 16.56 7.13 2.19
CA PHE A 265 16.31 6.15 3.25
C PHE A 265 15.95 4.78 2.69
N ILE A 266 15.14 4.72 1.62
CA ILE A 266 14.77 3.43 1.02
C ILE A 266 15.97 2.77 0.33
N ARG A 267 16.88 3.53 -0.30
CA ARG A 267 18.14 2.98 -0.85
C ARG A 267 19.00 2.36 0.25
N ASP A 268 19.13 3.02 1.40
CA ASP A 268 19.87 2.48 2.54
C ASP A 268 19.24 1.15 3.04
N VAL A 269 17.92 1.10 3.11
CA VAL A 269 17.21 -0.14 3.47
C VAL A 269 17.41 -1.22 2.41
N ALA A 270 17.31 -0.88 1.12
CA ALA A 270 17.49 -1.84 0.03
C ALA A 270 18.88 -2.47 0.04
N ALA A 271 19.92 -1.72 0.46
CA ALA A 271 21.28 -2.21 0.58
C ALA A 271 21.46 -3.31 1.67
N GLU A 272 20.50 -3.50 2.56
CA GLU A 272 20.51 -4.58 3.56
C GLU A 272 20.37 -5.99 2.92
N SER A 273 19.93 -6.09 1.66
CA SER A 273 19.74 -7.37 0.97
C SER A 273 20.31 -7.36 -0.45
N PRO A 274 21.18 -8.33 -0.80
CA PRO A 274 21.69 -8.47 -2.17
C PRO A 274 20.61 -8.91 -3.18
N ARG A 275 19.41 -9.25 -2.71
CA ARG A 275 18.26 -9.62 -3.53
C ARG A 275 17.33 -8.44 -3.81
N SER A 276 17.73 -7.23 -3.44
CA SER A 276 16.98 -6.01 -3.71
C SER A 276 17.39 -5.38 -5.02
N GLU A 277 16.40 -4.96 -5.80
CA GLU A 277 16.56 -4.11 -6.96
C GLU A 277 15.89 -2.76 -6.67
N VAL A 278 16.51 -1.66 -7.09
CA VAL A 278 15.95 -0.32 -6.96
C VAL A 278 15.82 0.29 -8.34
N ARG A 279 14.65 0.85 -8.65
CA ARG A 279 14.40 1.65 -9.84
C ARG A 279 13.82 3.00 -9.43
N GLU A 280 14.34 4.06 -10.02
CA GLU A 280 13.92 5.42 -9.73
C GLU A 280 13.32 6.06 -10.98
N TYR A 281 12.24 6.81 -10.77
CA TYR A 281 11.49 7.45 -11.84
C TYR A 281 11.33 8.94 -11.52
N PRO A 282 11.37 9.80 -12.55
CA PRO A 282 11.10 11.23 -12.38
C PRO A 282 9.68 11.49 -11.89
N GLY A 283 9.54 12.35 -10.88
CA GLY A 283 8.26 12.81 -10.36
C GLY A 283 8.11 12.65 -8.86
N GLY A 284 6.94 13.03 -8.32
CA GLY A 284 6.58 12.93 -6.91
C GLY A 284 5.79 11.66 -6.60
N HIS A 285 5.46 11.48 -5.32
CA HIS A 285 4.78 10.30 -4.77
C HIS A 285 3.53 9.87 -5.54
N PHE A 286 2.72 10.82 -5.99
CA PHE A 286 1.46 10.54 -6.68
C PHE A 286 1.60 10.52 -8.21
N ASP A 287 2.77 10.86 -8.77
CA ASP A 287 2.98 10.86 -10.22
C ASP A 287 3.09 9.45 -10.81
N LEU A 288 3.58 8.50 -10.01
CA LEU A 288 3.79 7.12 -10.44
C LEU A 288 2.49 6.31 -10.57
N TYR A 289 1.35 6.88 -10.19
CA TYR A 289 0.05 6.21 -10.28
C TYR A 289 -0.74 6.56 -11.55
N HIS A 290 -0.25 7.49 -12.39
CA HIS A 290 -1.03 8.02 -13.50
C HIS A 290 -0.22 8.23 -14.76
N GLY A 291 -0.93 8.18 -15.91
CA GLY A 291 -0.38 8.53 -17.22
C GLY A 291 0.80 7.68 -17.67
N ALA A 292 1.68 8.25 -18.47
CA ALA A 292 2.83 7.54 -19.03
C ALA A 292 3.78 6.98 -17.96
N ARG A 293 3.88 7.64 -16.81
CA ARG A 293 4.73 7.18 -15.71
C ARG A 293 4.19 5.91 -15.06
N PHE A 294 2.88 5.83 -14.87
CA PHE A 294 2.23 4.59 -14.43
C PHE A 294 2.54 3.42 -15.38
N GLU A 295 2.42 3.65 -16.70
CA GLU A 295 2.69 2.60 -17.69
C GLU A 295 4.11 2.06 -17.60
N GLU A 296 5.10 2.95 -17.46
CA GLU A 296 6.51 2.59 -17.32
C GLU A 296 6.75 1.79 -16.02
N VAL A 297 6.26 2.29 -14.89
CA VAL A 297 6.41 1.64 -13.57
C VAL A 297 5.73 0.28 -13.55
N ALA A 298 4.48 0.20 -14.04
CA ALA A 298 3.72 -1.04 -14.05
C ALA A 298 4.34 -2.10 -14.98
N ALA A 299 4.88 -1.69 -16.13
CA ALA A 299 5.59 -2.59 -17.04
C ALA A 299 6.86 -3.16 -16.38
N ASP A 300 7.65 -2.35 -15.71
CA ASP A 300 8.85 -2.76 -15.00
C ASP A 300 8.56 -3.71 -13.84
N GLN A 301 7.50 -3.42 -13.07
CA GLN A 301 7.06 -4.28 -11.99
C GLN A 301 6.52 -5.61 -12.50
N ALA A 302 5.74 -5.60 -13.60
CA ALA A 302 5.26 -6.81 -14.26
C ALA A 302 6.43 -7.66 -14.80
N ALA A 303 7.44 -7.03 -15.40
CA ALA A 303 8.63 -7.72 -15.89
C ALA A 303 9.42 -8.39 -14.74
N PHE A 304 9.58 -7.70 -13.61
CA PHE A 304 10.19 -8.27 -12.41
C PHE A 304 9.40 -9.48 -11.90
N LEU A 305 8.09 -9.33 -11.71
CA LEU A 305 7.23 -10.42 -11.24
C LEU A 305 7.24 -11.61 -12.21
N ARG A 306 7.16 -11.38 -13.53
CA ARG A 306 7.28 -12.46 -14.54
C ARG A 306 8.60 -13.21 -14.42
N ARG A 307 9.72 -12.49 -14.34
CA ARG A 307 11.06 -13.10 -14.20
C ARG A 307 11.13 -14.00 -12.97
N VAL A 308 10.52 -13.61 -11.85
CA VAL A 308 10.60 -14.37 -10.61
C VAL A 308 9.55 -15.48 -10.52
N LEU A 309 8.32 -15.24 -10.99
CA LEU A 309 7.21 -16.17 -10.80
C LEU A 309 7.02 -17.15 -11.94
N LEU A 310 7.46 -16.80 -13.19
CA LEU A 310 7.25 -17.59 -14.39
C LEU A 310 8.55 -18.22 -14.93
N ALA A 311 9.71 -18.03 -14.25
CA ALA A 311 10.94 -18.69 -14.61
C ALA A 311 10.77 -20.22 -14.59
N GLU A 312 11.08 -20.87 -15.70
CA GLU A 312 11.10 -22.33 -15.80
C GLU A 312 12.17 -22.90 -14.85
N GLY A 313 11.84 -23.89 -14.04
CA GLY A 313 12.81 -24.65 -13.25
C GLY A 313 12.89 -24.33 -11.74
N ARG A 314 11.86 -23.74 -11.10
CA ARG A 314 11.79 -23.82 -9.64
C ARG A 314 11.43 -25.26 -9.23
N PRO A 315 12.24 -25.91 -8.37
CA PRO A 315 11.85 -27.20 -7.80
C PRO A 315 10.56 -27.00 -6.99
N THR A 316 9.58 -27.85 -7.24
CA THR A 316 8.30 -27.98 -6.51
C THR A 316 8.55 -28.38 -5.05
#